data_8f6cffe0146b717245768d7de182e916
#
_entry.id   8f6cffe0146b717245768d7de182e916
#
_cell.length_a   1.000
_cell.length_b   1.000
_cell.length_c   1.000
_cell.angle_alpha   90.00
_cell.angle_beta   90.00
_cell.angle_gamma   90.00
#
_symmetry.space_group_name_H-M   'P 1'
#
loop_
_entity.id
_entity.type
_entity.pdbx_description
1 polymer ?
#
loop_
_entity_poly.entity_id
_entity_poly.type
_entity_poly.pdbx_seq_one_letter_code
_entity_poly.pdbx_strand_id
1 'polypeptide(L)'
;GAGWGHQFIPRLGQEVLVDFIEGDIDRPVITGVLYNGSHPPPAFSGAGSLPGNQTLSGIKSKEHHGGQYNELLFDDSPGEVRAKLSSEHGKTQLNQGYLTHPRADGKAQPRGEGFELRSDRHGAIRAGHGLLLSTEAQAGAGGKQLARDGAQSQLDAALSLAQSLADTASAQLADTLE
;
A
#
# COMPACT_ATOMS: atom_id res chain seq x y z
N GLY A 1 25.42 13.91 3.80
CA GLY A 1 24.45 13.61 4.82
C GLY A 1 25.06 12.79 5.96
N ALA A 2 24.80 13.14 7.17
CA ALA A 2 25.37 12.53 8.38
C ALA A 2 24.69 11.18 8.73
N GLY A 3 24.50 10.30 7.76
CA GLY A 3 23.89 8.99 7.93
C GLY A 3 22.40 8.91 7.57
N TRP A 4 21.80 10.00 7.06
CA TRP A 4 20.41 10.04 6.58
C TRP A 4 20.28 10.82 5.27
N GLY A 5 19.13 10.70 4.60
CA GLY A 5 18.81 11.38 3.34
C GLY A 5 18.33 10.42 2.26
N HIS A 6 18.21 10.91 1.05
CA HIS A 6 17.90 10.10 -0.11
C HIS A 6 19.17 9.46 -0.64
N GLN A 7 19.06 8.21 -1.07
CA GLN A 7 20.17 7.51 -1.73
C GLN A 7 19.66 6.75 -2.95
N PHE A 8 19.89 7.33 -4.14
CA PHE A 8 19.60 6.70 -5.43
C PHE A 8 20.88 6.70 -6.25
N ILE A 9 21.58 5.58 -6.26
CA ILE A 9 22.78 5.41 -7.09
C ILE A 9 22.33 5.14 -8.51
N PRO A 10 22.71 5.96 -9.50
CA PRO A 10 22.39 5.73 -10.90
C PRO A 10 22.85 4.35 -11.37
N ARG A 11 22.04 3.70 -12.17
CA ARG A 11 22.36 2.40 -12.77
C ARG A 11 22.99 2.58 -14.13
N LEU A 12 23.83 1.63 -14.52
CA LEU A 12 24.39 1.60 -15.88
C LEU A 12 23.29 1.66 -16.92
N GLY A 13 23.45 2.56 -17.90
CA GLY A 13 22.47 2.84 -18.93
C GLY A 13 21.50 3.97 -18.61
N GLN A 14 21.56 4.59 -17.43
CA GLN A 14 20.82 5.83 -17.15
C GLN A 14 21.60 7.05 -17.65
N GLU A 15 20.88 8.00 -18.22
CA GLU A 15 21.40 9.32 -18.57
C GLU A 15 21.29 10.23 -17.35
N VAL A 16 22.37 10.96 -17.04
CA VAL A 16 22.46 11.76 -15.82
C VAL A 16 22.89 13.20 -16.12
N LEU A 17 22.45 14.12 -15.27
CA LEU A 17 22.98 15.47 -15.21
C LEU A 17 24.22 15.47 -14.32
N VAL A 18 25.31 16.01 -14.86
CA VAL A 18 26.56 16.22 -14.13
C VAL A 18 26.79 17.71 -13.98
N ASP A 19 27.05 18.13 -12.78
CA ASP A 19 27.54 19.48 -12.45
C ASP A 19 28.97 19.38 -11.92
N PHE A 20 29.65 20.52 -11.81
CA PHE A 20 31.04 20.58 -11.38
C PHE A 20 31.13 21.53 -10.17
N ILE A 21 31.63 21.05 -9.05
CA ILE A 21 31.75 21.84 -7.81
C ILE A 21 32.69 23.02 -8.08
N GLU A 22 32.18 24.25 -7.86
CA GLU A 22 32.90 25.50 -8.12
C GLU A 22 33.39 25.65 -9.59
N GLY A 23 32.77 24.93 -10.54
CA GLY A 23 33.18 24.92 -11.94
C GLY A 23 34.45 24.11 -12.24
N ASP A 24 34.95 23.36 -11.28
CA ASP A 24 36.16 22.55 -11.39
C ASP A 24 35.84 21.22 -12.10
N ILE A 25 36.38 21.03 -13.29
CA ILE A 25 36.17 19.84 -14.15
C ILE A 25 36.63 18.51 -13.45
N ASP A 26 37.55 18.59 -12.53
CA ASP A 26 38.06 17.45 -11.77
C ASP A 26 37.17 17.06 -10.57
N ARG A 27 36.10 17.83 -10.35
CA ARG A 27 35.15 17.64 -9.23
C ARG A 27 33.71 17.44 -9.71
N PRO A 28 33.42 16.42 -10.57
CA PRO A 28 32.08 16.18 -11.07
C PRO A 28 31.15 15.65 -9.97
N VAL A 29 29.88 16.04 -10.01
CA VAL A 29 28.81 15.52 -9.16
C VAL A 29 27.56 15.26 -9.98
N ILE A 30 26.92 14.11 -9.76
CA ILE A 30 25.64 13.79 -10.40
C ILE A 30 24.55 14.48 -9.63
N THR A 31 23.78 15.35 -10.30
CA THR A 31 22.71 16.17 -9.69
C THR A 31 21.32 15.68 -10.06
N GLY A 32 21.17 14.83 -11.08
CA GLY A 32 19.86 14.32 -11.49
C GLY A 32 19.95 13.21 -12.52
N VAL A 33 18.79 12.61 -12.82
CA VAL A 33 18.59 11.64 -13.89
C VAL A 33 17.72 12.30 -14.96
N LEU A 34 18.07 12.11 -16.23
CA LEU A 34 17.31 12.60 -17.37
C LEU A 34 16.49 11.48 -18.00
N TYR A 35 15.32 11.87 -18.50
CA TYR A 35 14.46 11.00 -19.29
C TYR A 35 14.22 11.62 -20.67
N ASN A 36 14.28 10.79 -21.71
CA ASN A 36 14.04 11.19 -23.10
C ASN A 36 13.56 10.00 -23.94
N GLY A 37 13.48 10.16 -25.25
CA GLY A 37 13.03 9.10 -26.16
C GLY A 37 13.89 7.85 -26.18
N SER A 38 15.20 7.98 -25.89
CA SER A 38 16.14 6.84 -25.79
C SER A 38 16.25 6.28 -24.38
N HIS A 39 15.96 7.10 -23.38
CA HIS A 39 15.99 6.75 -21.95
C HIS A 39 14.65 7.10 -21.31
N PRO A 40 13.60 6.28 -21.55
CA PRO A 40 12.26 6.59 -21.09
C PRO A 40 12.14 6.55 -19.56
N PRO A 41 11.16 7.27 -18.97
CA PRO A 41 10.86 7.19 -17.55
C PRO A 41 10.33 5.81 -17.17
N PRO A 42 10.26 5.49 -15.86
CA PRO A 42 9.77 4.20 -15.38
C PRO A 42 8.37 3.86 -15.90
N ALA A 43 8.20 2.66 -16.47
CA ALA A 43 6.89 2.07 -16.72
C ALA A 43 6.42 1.38 -15.43
N PHE A 44 5.49 2.01 -14.69
CA PHE A 44 4.99 1.49 -13.43
C PHE A 44 4.19 0.21 -13.62
N SER A 45 4.36 -0.73 -12.70
CA SER A 45 3.76 -2.08 -12.75
C SER A 45 4.12 -2.88 -14.01
N GLY A 46 5.15 -2.44 -14.74
CA GLY A 46 5.57 -3.08 -15.98
C GLY A 46 4.60 -2.91 -17.16
N ALA A 47 3.66 -1.96 -17.08
CA ALA A 47 2.64 -1.76 -18.09
C ALA A 47 2.52 -0.30 -18.51
N GLY A 48 2.24 -0.08 -19.80
CA GLY A 48 2.03 1.23 -20.38
C GLY A 48 3.26 2.12 -20.43
N SER A 49 3.09 3.26 -21.04
CA SER A 49 4.14 4.27 -21.21
C SER A 49 3.50 5.67 -21.30
N LEU A 50 4.34 6.69 -21.30
CA LEU A 50 3.92 8.04 -21.65
C LEU A 50 3.64 8.14 -23.16
N PRO A 51 2.69 9.00 -23.60
CA PRO A 51 1.87 9.90 -22.75
C PRO A 51 0.64 9.25 -22.11
N GLY A 52 0.28 8.02 -22.46
CA GLY A 52 -0.95 7.38 -22.01
C GLY A 52 -1.08 7.28 -20.49
N ASN A 53 0.01 6.98 -19.80
CA ASN A 53 0.05 6.84 -18.33
C ASN A 53 0.51 8.11 -17.61
N GLN A 54 0.18 9.29 -18.10
CA GLN A 54 0.61 10.59 -17.53
C GLN A 54 0.09 10.86 -16.10
N THR A 55 -0.93 10.14 -15.64
CA THR A 55 -1.48 10.24 -14.29
C THR A 55 -0.71 9.43 -13.26
N LEU A 56 0.26 8.62 -13.69
CA LEU A 56 1.08 7.83 -12.80
C LEU A 56 2.35 8.57 -12.41
N SER A 57 2.68 8.54 -11.13
CA SER A 57 3.93 9.06 -10.58
C SER A 57 4.48 8.13 -9.51
N GLY A 58 5.75 8.29 -9.14
CA GLY A 58 6.34 7.47 -8.10
C GLY A 58 7.81 7.15 -8.27
N ILE A 59 8.24 6.09 -7.61
CA ILE A 59 9.61 5.59 -7.60
C ILE A 59 9.60 4.12 -8.01
N LYS A 60 10.47 3.75 -8.95
CA LYS A 60 10.68 2.37 -9.34
C LYS A 60 12.16 2.03 -9.27
N SER A 61 12.52 1.05 -8.44
CA SER A 61 13.89 0.54 -8.37
C SER A 61 14.14 -0.51 -9.45
N LYS A 62 15.36 -0.97 -9.54
CA LYS A 62 15.75 -2.09 -10.40
C LYS A 62 16.65 -3.04 -9.63
N GLU A 63 16.38 -4.32 -9.72
CA GLU A 63 17.24 -5.37 -9.19
C GLU A 63 18.65 -5.26 -9.77
N HIS A 64 19.67 -5.41 -8.92
CA HIS A 64 21.06 -5.39 -9.38
C HIS A 64 21.37 -6.69 -10.15
N HIS A 65 21.77 -6.56 -11.39
CA HIS A 65 21.99 -7.68 -12.33
C HIS A 65 20.77 -8.57 -12.58
N GLY A 66 19.53 -8.08 -12.28
CA GLY A 66 18.30 -8.81 -12.50
C GLY A 66 17.20 -7.99 -13.16
N GLY A 67 16.00 -8.57 -13.22
CA GLY A 67 14.82 -7.97 -13.87
C GLY A 67 13.71 -7.55 -12.92
N GLN A 68 13.80 -7.87 -11.63
CA GLN A 68 12.79 -7.51 -10.65
C GLN A 68 12.91 -6.05 -10.20
N TYR A 69 11.90 -5.55 -9.52
CA TYR A 69 11.86 -4.17 -9.03
C TYR A 69 11.00 -4.05 -7.77
N ASN A 70 11.20 -2.94 -7.06
CA ASN A 70 10.25 -2.46 -6.07
C ASN A 70 9.68 -1.14 -6.58
N GLU A 71 8.44 -0.82 -6.19
CA GLU A 71 7.83 0.44 -6.62
C GLU A 71 6.94 1.06 -5.55
N LEU A 72 7.01 2.37 -5.45
CA LEU A 72 6.03 3.24 -4.82
C LEU A 72 5.32 3.97 -5.96
N LEU A 73 4.03 3.72 -6.12
CA LEU A 73 3.22 4.26 -7.20
C LEU A 73 2.09 5.10 -6.63
N PHE A 74 1.86 6.26 -7.22
CA PHE A 74 0.66 7.07 -7.09
C PHE A 74 -0.05 7.11 -8.44
N ASP A 75 -1.34 6.85 -8.43
CA ASP A 75 -2.23 6.93 -9.59
C ASP A 75 -3.29 8.00 -9.31
N ASP A 76 -3.17 9.12 -9.99
CA ASP A 76 -4.02 10.30 -9.84
C ASP A 76 -5.09 10.35 -10.95
N SER A 77 -5.45 9.21 -11.52
CA SER A 77 -6.51 9.12 -12.53
C SER A 77 -7.86 9.55 -11.93
N PRO A 78 -8.64 10.40 -12.64
CA PRO A 78 -9.90 10.91 -12.13
C PRO A 78 -10.87 9.82 -11.68
N GLY A 79 -11.30 9.88 -10.41
CA GLY A 79 -12.20 8.88 -9.81
C GLY A 79 -11.53 7.54 -9.45
N GLU A 80 -10.24 7.35 -9.73
CA GLU A 80 -9.52 6.09 -9.53
C GLU A 80 -8.20 6.31 -8.74
N VAL A 81 -8.22 7.25 -7.79
CA VAL A 81 -7.04 7.59 -6.99
C VAL A 81 -6.54 6.39 -6.20
N ARG A 82 -5.25 6.10 -6.33
CA ARG A 82 -4.64 4.91 -5.72
C ARG A 82 -3.19 5.15 -5.31
N ALA A 83 -2.78 4.53 -4.20
CA ALA A 83 -1.38 4.38 -3.82
C ALA A 83 -1.01 2.90 -3.75
N LYS A 84 0.19 2.54 -4.22
CA LYS A 84 0.72 1.18 -4.16
C LYS A 84 2.18 1.17 -3.73
N LEU A 85 2.49 0.36 -2.73
CA LEU A 85 3.86 -0.01 -2.37
C LEU A 85 4.03 -1.50 -2.66
N SER A 86 4.98 -1.86 -3.51
CA SER A 86 5.12 -3.26 -3.92
C SER A 86 6.55 -3.71 -4.15
N SER A 87 6.74 -5.03 -4.04
CA SER A 87 7.93 -5.75 -4.47
C SER A 87 7.54 -6.86 -5.42
N GLU A 88 8.27 -7.00 -6.53
CA GLU A 88 8.08 -8.11 -7.47
C GLU A 88 8.42 -9.47 -6.84
N HIS A 89 9.27 -9.48 -5.82
CA HIS A 89 9.57 -10.69 -5.08
C HIS A 89 8.35 -11.18 -4.30
N GLY A 90 7.79 -12.32 -4.72
CA GLY A 90 6.57 -12.87 -4.14
C GLY A 90 5.33 -11.99 -4.33
N LYS A 91 5.36 -11.05 -5.28
CA LYS A 91 4.23 -10.14 -5.58
C LYS A 91 3.63 -9.48 -4.33
N THR A 92 4.50 -9.19 -3.35
CA THR A 92 4.08 -8.57 -2.10
C THR A 92 3.73 -7.12 -2.32
N GLN A 93 2.53 -6.70 -1.88
CA GLN A 93 2.08 -5.34 -2.11
C GLN A 93 1.04 -4.87 -1.09
N LEU A 94 1.08 -3.58 -0.82
CA LEU A 94 0.02 -2.82 -0.17
C LEU A 94 -0.59 -1.88 -1.21
N ASN A 95 -1.86 -2.05 -1.50
CA ASN A 95 -2.65 -1.15 -2.35
C ASN A 95 -3.69 -0.43 -1.51
N GLN A 96 -3.96 0.83 -1.83
CA GLN A 96 -4.93 1.67 -1.13
C GLN A 96 -5.69 2.54 -2.13
N GLY A 97 -6.99 2.69 -1.93
CA GLY A 97 -7.87 3.52 -2.75
C GLY A 97 -8.67 2.72 -3.77
N TYR A 98 -8.74 3.18 -5.01
CA TYR A 98 -9.44 2.48 -6.09
C TYR A 98 -8.51 1.46 -6.73
N LEU A 99 -8.67 0.19 -6.38
CA LEU A 99 -7.77 -0.88 -6.79
C LEU A 99 -7.98 -1.27 -8.25
N THR A 100 -6.90 -1.28 -9.04
CA THR A 100 -6.95 -1.65 -10.44
C THR A 100 -5.87 -2.67 -10.81
N HIS A 101 -6.04 -3.35 -11.93
CA HIS A 101 -4.94 -3.98 -12.66
C HIS A 101 -3.96 -2.91 -13.16
N PRO A 102 -2.73 -3.29 -13.59
CA PRO A 102 -1.78 -2.34 -14.15
C PRO A 102 -2.42 -1.48 -15.24
N ARG A 103 -2.21 -0.16 -15.17
CA ARG A 103 -2.75 0.80 -16.12
C ARG A 103 -1.91 0.80 -17.40
N ALA A 104 -2.56 0.72 -18.55
CA ALA A 104 -1.95 0.87 -19.86
C ALA A 104 -2.78 1.87 -20.69
N ASP A 105 -2.11 2.78 -21.38
CA ASP A 105 -2.74 3.82 -22.20
C ASP A 105 -3.83 4.61 -21.45
N GLY A 106 -3.54 4.95 -20.20
CA GLY A 106 -4.47 5.69 -19.33
C GLY A 106 -5.67 4.90 -18.83
N LYS A 107 -5.78 3.59 -19.10
CA LYS A 107 -6.91 2.73 -18.75
C LYS A 107 -6.49 1.56 -17.86
N ALA A 108 -7.34 1.19 -16.92
CA ALA A 108 -7.14 0.01 -16.09
C ALA A 108 -8.48 -0.68 -15.80
N GLN A 109 -8.44 -2.00 -15.63
CA GLN A 109 -9.60 -2.76 -15.17
C GLN A 109 -9.71 -2.67 -13.65
N PRO A 110 -10.90 -2.39 -13.09
CA PRO A 110 -11.10 -2.33 -11.65
C PRO A 110 -10.92 -3.70 -10.99
N ARG A 111 -10.44 -3.69 -9.74
CA ARG A 111 -10.32 -4.87 -8.88
C ARG A 111 -11.09 -4.73 -7.57
N GLY A 112 -11.45 -3.52 -7.17
CA GLY A 112 -12.16 -3.21 -5.93
C GLY A 112 -11.76 -1.86 -5.34
N GLU A 113 -12.23 -1.60 -4.13
CA GLU A 113 -11.98 -0.36 -3.40
C GLU A 113 -11.56 -0.64 -1.96
N GLY A 114 -10.78 0.27 -1.36
CA GLY A 114 -10.31 0.18 0.01
C GLY A 114 -8.81 -0.12 0.09
N PHE A 115 -8.41 -1.17 0.81
CA PHE A 115 -7.01 -1.58 0.85
C PHE A 115 -6.85 -3.09 0.67
N GLU A 116 -5.70 -3.49 0.13
CA GLU A 116 -5.29 -4.88 -0.01
C GLU A 116 -3.82 -5.03 0.41
N LEU A 117 -3.56 -5.85 1.42
CA LEU A 117 -2.22 -6.31 1.76
C LEU A 117 -2.11 -7.78 1.36
N ARG A 118 -1.24 -8.07 0.39
CA ARG A 118 -1.10 -9.43 -0.16
C ARG A 118 0.34 -9.84 -0.42
N SER A 119 0.57 -11.16 -0.46
CA SER A 119 1.83 -11.77 -0.90
C SER A 119 1.54 -13.16 -1.44
N ASP A 120 2.31 -13.60 -2.44
CA ASP A 120 2.33 -15.00 -2.89
C ASP A 120 3.27 -15.85 -1.99
N ARG A 121 3.78 -15.27 -0.92
CA ARG A 121 4.64 -15.91 0.08
C ARG A 121 3.98 -15.84 1.47
N HIS A 122 4.78 -15.91 2.51
CA HIS A 122 4.31 -15.85 3.89
C HIS A 122 3.95 -14.43 4.30
N GLY A 123 2.95 -14.30 5.19
CA GLY A 123 2.59 -13.04 5.84
C GLY A 123 2.59 -13.19 7.36
N ALA A 124 2.88 -12.11 8.09
CA ALA A 124 2.74 -12.03 9.53
C ALA A 124 2.30 -10.63 9.92
N ILE A 125 1.31 -10.53 10.82
CA ILE A 125 0.90 -9.29 11.47
C ILE A 125 1.20 -9.44 12.96
N ARG A 126 2.05 -8.57 13.50
CA ARG A 126 2.49 -8.62 14.91
C ARG A 126 2.46 -7.22 15.50
N ALA A 127 1.90 -7.08 16.71
CA ALA A 127 1.90 -5.85 17.46
C ALA A 127 2.19 -6.13 18.94
N GLY A 128 3.16 -5.44 19.54
CA GLY A 128 3.63 -5.71 20.91
C GLY A 128 2.63 -5.35 21.99
N HIS A 129 1.72 -4.40 21.74
CA HIS A 129 0.73 -3.91 22.73
C HIS A 129 -0.70 -4.29 22.41
N GLY A 130 -0.97 -4.96 21.31
CA GLY A 130 -2.30 -5.40 20.90
C GLY A 130 -2.57 -5.19 19.43
N LEU A 131 -3.55 -5.92 18.91
CA LEU A 131 -4.01 -5.86 17.53
C LEU A 131 -5.52 -5.89 17.51
N LEU A 132 -6.13 -4.94 16.82
CA LEU A 132 -7.57 -4.90 16.56
C LEU A 132 -7.81 -5.17 15.07
N LEU A 133 -8.59 -6.21 14.78
CA LEU A 133 -9.18 -6.46 13.46
C LEU A 133 -10.70 -6.41 13.65
N SER A 134 -11.35 -5.51 12.94
CA SER A 134 -12.78 -5.26 13.11
C SER A 134 -13.45 -4.99 11.77
N THR A 135 -14.70 -5.38 11.65
CA THR A 135 -15.62 -4.97 10.57
C THR A 135 -16.43 -3.72 10.95
N GLU A 136 -16.25 -3.21 12.17
CA GLU A 136 -16.88 -1.97 12.65
C GLU A 136 -16.21 -0.77 11.97
N ALA A 137 -16.93 -0.09 11.09
CA ALA A 137 -16.41 1.07 10.38
C ALA A 137 -16.36 2.32 11.28
N GLN A 138 -15.26 3.06 11.19
CA GLN A 138 -15.14 4.42 11.72
C GLN A 138 -15.04 5.39 10.55
N ALA A 139 -16.17 5.94 10.14
CA ALA A 139 -16.27 6.79 8.97
C ALA A 139 -15.40 8.06 9.10
N GLY A 140 -14.83 8.50 7.96
CA GLY A 140 -14.01 9.70 7.90
C GLY A 140 -12.67 9.60 8.62
N ALA A 141 -12.15 8.37 8.85
CA ALA A 141 -10.93 8.11 9.60
C ALA A 141 -10.96 8.74 11.02
N GLY A 142 -12.15 8.89 11.58
CA GLY A 142 -12.36 9.45 12.93
C GLY A 142 -12.16 8.42 14.04
N GLY A 143 -12.27 8.89 15.29
CA GLY A 143 -12.21 8.03 16.46
C GLY A 143 -10.79 7.63 16.90
N LYS A 144 -10.71 6.81 17.95
CA LYS A 144 -9.44 6.30 18.47
C LYS A 144 -9.02 5.05 17.69
N GLN A 145 -7.74 4.88 17.44
CA GLN A 145 -7.17 3.76 16.68
C GLN A 145 -7.66 2.38 17.14
N LEU A 146 -7.79 2.16 18.46
CA LEU A 146 -8.22 0.89 19.04
C LEU A 146 -9.62 1.00 19.70
N ALA A 147 -10.50 1.85 19.15
CA ALA A 147 -11.88 1.94 19.60
C ALA A 147 -12.60 0.60 19.34
N ARG A 148 -13.18 0.04 20.40
CA ARG A 148 -13.86 -1.27 20.40
C ARG A 148 -15.28 -1.21 20.93
N ASP A 149 -15.81 -0.01 21.09
CA ASP A 149 -17.09 0.22 21.76
C ASP A 149 -18.24 -0.51 21.05
N GLY A 150 -18.24 -0.54 19.72
CA GLY A 150 -19.24 -1.28 18.93
C GLY A 150 -19.23 -2.78 19.19
N ALA A 151 -18.04 -3.40 19.14
CA ALA A 151 -17.87 -4.82 19.41
C ALA A 151 -18.24 -5.17 20.87
N GLN A 152 -17.86 -4.33 21.82
CA GLN A 152 -18.21 -4.49 23.23
C GLN A 152 -19.72 -4.42 23.42
N SER A 153 -20.40 -3.44 22.83
CA SER A 153 -21.87 -3.31 22.94
C SER A 153 -22.60 -4.53 22.37
N GLN A 154 -22.10 -5.12 21.27
CA GLN A 154 -22.68 -6.34 20.70
C GLN A 154 -22.51 -7.55 21.64
N LEU A 155 -21.34 -7.70 22.26
CA LEU A 155 -21.08 -8.76 23.22
C LEU A 155 -21.96 -8.61 24.50
N ASP A 156 -22.10 -7.39 24.99
CA ASP A 156 -22.96 -7.09 26.16
C ASP A 156 -24.44 -7.38 25.85
N ALA A 157 -24.91 -7.04 24.65
CA ALA A 157 -26.26 -7.35 24.20
C ALA A 157 -26.47 -8.88 24.05
N ALA A 158 -25.50 -9.60 23.49
CA ALA A 158 -25.57 -11.05 23.39
C ALA A 158 -25.60 -11.73 24.74
N LEU A 159 -24.79 -11.28 25.70
CA LEU A 159 -24.79 -11.77 27.08
C LEU A 159 -26.15 -11.52 27.76
N SER A 160 -26.69 -10.31 27.61
CA SER A 160 -28.01 -9.97 28.18
C SER A 160 -29.13 -10.84 27.61
N LEU A 161 -29.08 -11.11 26.30
CA LEU A 161 -30.03 -12.01 25.64
C LEU A 161 -29.91 -13.45 26.18
N ALA A 162 -28.70 -13.97 26.31
CA ALA A 162 -28.44 -15.30 26.83
C ALA A 162 -28.97 -15.45 28.29
N GLN A 163 -28.73 -14.44 29.12
CA GLN A 163 -29.25 -14.40 30.48
C GLN A 163 -30.79 -14.40 30.50
N SER A 164 -31.43 -13.56 29.69
CA SER A 164 -32.89 -13.51 29.59
C SER A 164 -33.50 -14.82 29.12
N LEU A 165 -32.85 -15.51 28.18
CA LEU A 165 -33.29 -16.84 27.73
C LEU A 165 -33.13 -17.90 28.82
N ALA A 166 -32.03 -17.88 29.57
CA ALA A 166 -31.81 -18.79 30.70
C ALA A 166 -32.84 -18.58 31.80
N ASP A 167 -33.15 -17.32 32.14
CA ASP A 167 -34.19 -16.99 33.14
C ASP A 167 -35.57 -17.46 32.67
N THR A 168 -35.89 -17.28 31.39
CA THR A 168 -37.13 -17.75 30.78
C THR A 168 -37.23 -19.28 30.84
N ALA A 169 -36.13 -19.98 30.44
CA ALA A 169 -36.08 -21.45 30.51
C ALA A 169 -36.28 -21.96 31.93
N SER A 170 -35.62 -21.35 32.90
CA SER A 170 -35.77 -21.69 34.32
C SER A 170 -37.20 -21.45 34.83
N ALA A 171 -37.82 -20.33 34.43
CA ALA A 171 -39.21 -20.01 34.81
C ALA A 171 -40.23 -20.99 34.21
N GLN A 172 -39.89 -21.60 33.06
CA GLN A 172 -40.71 -22.62 32.39
C GLN A 172 -40.36 -24.04 32.84
N LEU A 173 -39.54 -24.23 33.88
CA LEU A 173 -39.11 -25.52 34.42
C LEU A 173 -38.38 -26.39 33.34
N ALA A 174 -37.75 -25.77 32.36
CA ALA A 174 -36.90 -26.47 31.41
C ALA A 174 -35.57 -26.86 32.08
N ASP A 175 -34.94 -27.94 31.59
CA ASP A 175 -33.64 -28.36 32.08
C ASP A 175 -32.58 -27.27 31.83
N THR A 176 -31.71 -27.05 32.82
CA THR A 176 -30.58 -26.15 32.66
C THR A 176 -29.56 -26.72 31.67
N LEU A 177 -29.06 -25.88 30.77
CA LEU A 177 -27.89 -26.23 29.92
C LEU A 177 -26.67 -26.42 30.84
N GLU A 178 -26.06 -27.63 30.85
CA GLU A 178 -24.81 -27.92 31.53
C GLU A 178 -23.60 -27.24 30.79
#